data_95e1a50893212fde856900e0d870ef87
#
_entry.id   95e1a50893212fde856900e0d870ef87
#
_cell.length_a   1.000
_cell.length_b   1.000
_cell.length_c   1.000
_cell.angle_alpha   90.00
_cell.angle_beta   90.00
_cell.angle_gamma   90.00
#
_symmetry.space_group_name_H-M   'P 1'
#
loop_
_entity.id
_entity.type
_entity.pdbx_description
1 polymer ?
#
loop_
_entity_poly.entity_id
_entity_poly.type
_entity_poly.pdbx_seq_one_letter_code
_entity_poly.pdbx_strand_id
1 'polypeptide(L)'
;RVLKTSFEDQVYGLQEREYSETEDLVLLRSDGHPLYNLAVVCDDIEMEITHVIRGQDHLTNTHKQILIYEALDKTPPIFAHLPLIMAPNKGKLSKRKHGEVVSMTTYRDAGFIAAAFRNFLALLGWSASEEREIYSLNELVRKFSLEGIHRSNAVFNFHEGDPKRWTDDKALWMNAEYIRTMPLNDLLPLVKAELKSAKLWREEYDPDGRALMTSISSTRAQEFEAGTEIGDRPESIA
;
A
#
# COMPACT_ATOMS: atom_id res chain seq x y z
N ARG A 1 5.82 -8.46 -42.15
CA ARG A 1 5.67 -8.71 -40.69
C ARG A 1 5.67 -7.33 -40.04
N VAL A 2 4.61 -7.00 -39.30
CA VAL A 2 4.60 -5.78 -38.50
C VAL A 2 5.60 -6.00 -37.34
N LEU A 3 6.57 -5.09 -37.20
CA LEU A 3 7.52 -5.13 -36.10
C LEU A 3 6.82 -4.64 -34.84
N LYS A 4 6.88 -5.38 -33.76
CA LYS A 4 6.25 -5.08 -32.48
C LYS A 4 7.12 -5.47 -31.29
N THR A 5 7.03 -4.72 -30.21
CA THR A 5 7.46 -5.15 -28.89
C THR A 5 6.41 -6.05 -28.28
N SER A 6 6.82 -7.07 -27.54
CA SER A 6 5.93 -8.01 -26.87
C SER A 6 6.55 -8.46 -25.55
N PHE A 7 5.77 -8.49 -24.46
CA PHE A 7 6.16 -9.08 -23.19
C PHE A 7 4.95 -9.63 -22.44
N GLU A 8 5.17 -10.62 -21.60
CA GLU A 8 4.15 -11.18 -20.72
C GLU A 8 4.19 -10.45 -19.37
N ASP A 9 3.10 -9.73 -19.07
CA ASP A 9 2.91 -9.10 -17.75
C ASP A 9 2.19 -10.07 -16.81
N GLN A 10 2.72 -10.28 -15.61
CA GLN A 10 2.17 -11.28 -14.68
C GLN A 10 0.75 -10.95 -14.19
N VAL A 11 0.33 -9.69 -14.32
CA VAL A 11 -1.02 -9.25 -13.92
C VAL A 11 -1.91 -9.04 -15.14
N TYR A 12 -1.42 -8.34 -16.17
CA TYR A 12 -2.23 -7.92 -17.31
C TYR A 12 -2.11 -8.89 -18.51
N GLY A 13 -1.24 -9.91 -18.42
CA GLY A 13 -1.01 -10.88 -19.52
C GLY A 13 -0.23 -10.30 -20.69
N LEU A 14 -0.37 -10.89 -21.85
CA LEU A 14 0.39 -10.50 -23.04
C LEU A 14 0.14 -9.04 -23.42
N GLN A 15 1.22 -8.26 -23.46
CA GLN A 15 1.25 -6.87 -23.87
C GLN A 15 1.99 -6.76 -25.19
N GLU A 16 1.35 -6.18 -26.20
CA GLU A 16 1.91 -5.98 -27.53
C GLU A 16 1.75 -4.53 -27.96
N ARG A 17 2.75 -4.01 -28.66
CA ARG A 17 2.72 -2.66 -29.24
C ARG A 17 3.52 -2.63 -30.52
N GLU A 18 2.95 -2.06 -31.57
CA GLU A 18 3.67 -1.88 -32.84
C GLU A 18 4.79 -0.82 -32.70
N TYR A 19 5.88 -1.01 -33.42
CA TYR A 19 6.97 -0.01 -33.43
C TYR A 19 6.50 1.33 -34.01
N SER A 20 5.57 1.31 -34.95
CA SER A 20 4.93 2.49 -35.51
C SER A 20 4.22 3.37 -34.47
N GLU A 21 3.81 2.78 -33.34
CA GLU A 21 3.17 3.48 -32.23
C GLU A 21 4.16 3.94 -31.15
N THR A 22 5.44 3.65 -31.33
CA THR A 22 6.49 4.03 -30.39
C THR A 22 7.31 5.17 -30.96
N GLU A 23 7.24 6.32 -30.32
CA GLU A 23 8.04 7.49 -30.70
C GLU A 23 9.52 7.27 -30.44
N ASP A 24 10.37 7.96 -31.19
CA ASP A 24 11.81 8.00 -30.93
C ASP A 24 12.10 8.44 -29.50
N LEU A 25 13.07 7.76 -28.89
CA LEU A 25 13.42 7.98 -27.48
C LEU A 25 14.69 8.81 -27.39
N VAL A 26 14.61 9.90 -26.62
CA VAL A 26 15.82 10.54 -26.12
C VAL A 26 16.37 9.69 -24.97
N LEU A 27 17.54 9.08 -25.16
CA LEU A 27 18.20 8.23 -24.16
C LEU A 27 19.16 9.03 -23.27
N LEU A 28 19.87 10.01 -23.87
CA LEU A 28 20.81 10.88 -23.18
C LEU A 28 20.44 12.34 -23.37
N ARG A 29 20.63 13.14 -22.35
CA ARG A 29 20.56 14.59 -22.43
C ARG A 29 21.80 15.14 -23.16
N SER A 30 21.75 16.41 -23.57
CA SER A 30 22.88 17.08 -24.21
C SER A 30 24.14 17.18 -23.32
N ASP A 31 23.93 17.10 -21.98
CA ASP A 31 25.01 17.08 -20.97
C ASP A 31 25.57 15.67 -20.70
N GLY A 32 25.08 14.64 -21.44
CA GLY A 32 25.52 13.25 -21.30
C GLY A 32 24.80 12.45 -20.19
N HIS A 33 23.90 13.08 -19.40
CA HIS A 33 23.16 12.32 -18.37
C HIS A 33 22.09 11.44 -19.00
N PRO A 34 21.95 10.17 -18.54
CA PRO A 34 20.90 9.28 -19.03
C PRO A 34 19.51 9.74 -18.58
N LEU A 35 18.53 9.54 -19.45
CA LEU A 35 17.14 9.69 -19.08
C LEU A 35 16.59 8.39 -18.47
N TYR A 36 15.42 8.49 -17.82
CA TYR A 36 14.82 7.46 -16.99
C TYR A 36 14.84 6.05 -17.64
N ASN A 37 14.39 5.92 -18.90
CA ASN A 37 14.27 4.61 -19.52
C ASN A 37 15.62 3.92 -19.75
N LEU A 38 16.68 4.67 -20.11
CA LEU A 38 18.01 4.13 -20.25
C LEU A 38 18.61 3.81 -18.88
N ALA A 39 18.53 4.77 -17.93
CA ALA A 39 19.10 4.61 -16.60
C ALA A 39 18.55 3.37 -15.90
N VAL A 40 17.22 3.21 -15.84
CA VAL A 40 16.60 2.07 -15.15
C VAL A 40 16.96 0.72 -15.81
N VAL A 41 17.05 0.64 -17.14
CA VAL A 41 17.45 -0.59 -17.81
C VAL A 41 18.91 -0.95 -17.49
N CYS A 42 19.81 0.03 -17.50
CA CYS A 42 21.21 -0.21 -17.13
C CYS A 42 21.34 -0.65 -15.67
N ASP A 43 20.63 0.01 -14.76
CA ASP A 43 20.64 -0.35 -13.33
C ASP A 43 20.07 -1.76 -13.12
N ASP A 44 18.95 -2.09 -13.76
CA ASP A 44 18.32 -3.41 -13.67
C ASP A 44 19.24 -4.53 -14.20
N ILE A 45 19.99 -4.26 -15.27
CA ILE A 45 20.99 -5.21 -15.82
C ILE A 45 22.16 -5.37 -14.85
N GLU A 46 22.73 -4.27 -14.38
CA GLU A 46 23.91 -4.28 -13.49
C GLU A 46 23.60 -4.92 -12.12
N MET A 47 22.41 -4.67 -11.60
CA MET A 47 21.93 -5.22 -10.33
C MET A 47 21.33 -6.62 -10.47
N GLU A 48 21.29 -7.20 -11.67
CA GLU A 48 20.70 -8.52 -11.95
C GLU A 48 19.24 -8.64 -11.46
N ILE A 49 18.44 -7.59 -11.66
CA ILE A 49 17.03 -7.56 -11.26
C ILE A 49 16.25 -8.63 -12.01
N THR A 50 15.60 -9.52 -11.28
CA THR A 50 14.83 -10.63 -11.84
C THR A 50 13.35 -10.29 -12.06
N HIS A 51 12.78 -9.40 -11.23
CA HIS A 51 11.37 -9.01 -11.29
C HIS A 51 11.23 -7.51 -11.10
N VAL A 52 10.44 -6.87 -11.96
CA VAL A 52 10.05 -5.45 -11.82
C VAL A 52 8.56 -5.40 -11.50
N ILE A 53 8.23 -5.05 -10.24
CA ILE A 53 6.86 -4.91 -9.74
C ILE A 53 6.61 -3.42 -9.50
N ARG A 54 5.69 -2.79 -10.27
CA ARG A 54 5.48 -1.34 -10.24
C ARG A 54 4.06 -0.96 -10.69
N GLY A 55 3.70 0.30 -10.60
CA GLY A 55 2.39 0.78 -11.04
C GLY A 55 2.15 0.63 -12.54
N GLN A 56 0.90 0.36 -12.93
CA GLN A 56 0.49 0.16 -14.34
C GLN A 56 0.67 1.41 -15.21
N ASP A 57 0.87 2.58 -14.63
CA ASP A 57 1.20 3.80 -15.37
C ASP A 57 2.56 3.71 -16.08
N HIS A 58 3.37 2.69 -15.76
CA HIS A 58 4.62 2.37 -16.44
C HIS A 58 4.49 1.32 -17.56
N LEU A 59 3.32 0.77 -17.85
CA LEU A 59 3.13 -0.21 -18.93
C LEU A 59 3.68 0.29 -20.28
N THR A 60 3.37 1.54 -20.62
CA THR A 60 3.89 2.16 -21.86
C THR A 60 5.42 2.32 -21.83
N ASN A 61 6.01 2.58 -20.67
CA ASN A 61 7.47 2.66 -20.53
C ASN A 61 8.13 1.30 -20.71
N THR A 62 7.47 0.21 -20.33
CA THR A 62 8.00 -1.14 -20.49
C THR A 62 8.28 -1.45 -21.95
N HIS A 63 7.39 -1.10 -22.88
CA HIS A 63 7.65 -1.28 -24.32
C HIS A 63 8.91 -0.53 -24.77
N LYS A 64 9.13 0.68 -24.27
CA LYS A 64 10.34 1.47 -24.56
C LYS A 64 11.60 0.82 -23.97
N GLN A 65 11.49 0.28 -22.75
CA GLN A 65 12.58 -0.40 -22.06
C GLN A 65 12.94 -1.74 -22.73
N ILE A 66 11.96 -2.51 -23.24
CA ILE A 66 12.20 -3.72 -24.04
C ILE A 66 13.08 -3.41 -25.24
N LEU A 67 12.84 -2.32 -25.97
CA LEU A 67 13.69 -1.92 -27.10
C LEU A 67 15.14 -1.63 -26.67
N ILE A 68 15.34 -1.08 -25.47
CA ILE A 68 16.68 -0.82 -24.93
C ILE A 68 17.36 -2.15 -24.54
N TYR A 69 16.63 -3.09 -23.89
CA TYR A 69 17.14 -4.44 -23.59
C TYR A 69 17.57 -5.16 -24.87
N GLU A 70 16.75 -5.11 -25.91
CA GLU A 70 17.06 -5.70 -27.23
C GLU A 70 18.30 -5.05 -27.85
N ALA A 71 18.41 -3.71 -27.81
CA ALA A 71 19.57 -3.00 -28.36
C ALA A 71 20.87 -3.29 -27.60
N LEU A 72 20.79 -3.66 -26.32
CA LEU A 72 21.93 -4.03 -25.48
C LEU A 72 22.22 -5.54 -25.51
N ASP A 73 21.45 -6.33 -26.28
CA ASP A 73 21.52 -7.80 -26.32
C ASP A 73 21.39 -8.43 -24.91
N LYS A 74 20.40 -7.92 -24.14
CA LYS A 74 20.10 -8.37 -22.77
C LYS A 74 18.67 -8.90 -22.66
N THR A 75 18.49 -9.87 -21.78
CA THR A 75 17.17 -10.41 -21.46
C THR A 75 16.49 -9.49 -20.43
N PRO A 76 15.25 -9.03 -20.70
CA PRO A 76 14.51 -8.22 -19.73
C PRO A 76 14.06 -9.05 -18.51
N PRO A 77 13.84 -8.42 -17.36
CA PRO A 77 13.25 -9.07 -16.18
C PRO A 77 11.78 -9.45 -16.41
N ILE A 78 11.22 -10.19 -15.46
CA ILE A 78 9.78 -10.46 -15.40
C ILE A 78 9.08 -9.19 -14.95
N PHE A 79 8.01 -8.78 -15.65
CA PHE A 79 7.23 -7.59 -15.29
C PHE A 79 5.90 -7.97 -14.65
N ALA A 80 5.52 -7.22 -13.61
CA ALA A 80 4.21 -7.26 -13.00
C ALA A 80 3.75 -5.82 -12.70
N HIS A 81 2.71 -5.38 -13.38
CA HIS A 81 2.17 -4.03 -13.18
C HIS A 81 0.98 -4.05 -12.23
N LEU A 82 1.05 -3.22 -11.19
CA LEU A 82 0.02 -3.11 -10.16
C LEU A 82 -1.07 -2.11 -10.56
N PRO A 83 -2.32 -2.32 -10.16
CA PRO A 83 -3.38 -1.33 -10.35
C PRO A 83 -3.03 -0.02 -9.65
N LEU A 84 -3.59 1.08 -10.13
CA LEU A 84 -3.42 2.37 -9.48
C LEU A 84 -4.35 2.49 -8.27
N ILE A 85 -3.91 3.28 -7.30
CA ILE A 85 -4.76 3.73 -6.20
C ILE A 85 -5.39 5.05 -6.64
N MET A 86 -6.71 5.07 -6.67
CA MET A 86 -7.52 6.21 -7.12
C MET A 86 -8.13 6.91 -5.92
N ALA A 87 -8.27 8.23 -6.02
CA ALA A 87 -9.07 9.02 -5.07
C ALA A 87 -10.59 8.82 -5.33
N PRO A 88 -11.48 9.25 -4.42
CA PRO A 88 -12.93 9.09 -4.58
C PRO A 88 -13.49 9.67 -5.89
N ASN A 89 -12.87 10.74 -6.40
CA ASN A 89 -13.21 11.37 -7.68
C ASN A 89 -12.67 10.61 -8.90
N LYS A 90 -12.16 9.39 -8.72
CA LYS A 90 -11.52 8.55 -9.74
C LYS A 90 -10.26 9.17 -10.39
N GLY A 91 -9.68 10.20 -9.79
CA GLY A 91 -8.36 10.70 -10.16
C GLY A 91 -7.25 9.87 -9.50
N LYS A 92 -6.06 9.79 -10.12
CA LYS A 92 -4.90 9.12 -9.51
C LYS A 92 -4.55 9.77 -8.17
N LEU A 93 -4.45 8.96 -7.12
CA LEU A 93 -4.04 9.41 -5.80
C LEU A 93 -2.58 9.91 -5.84
N SER A 94 -2.33 11.11 -5.33
CA SER A 94 -0.98 11.67 -5.34
C SER A 94 -0.78 12.68 -4.22
N LYS A 95 0.44 12.76 -3.65
CA LYS A 95 0.81 13.73 -2.61
C LYS A 95 0.54 15.18 -3.02
N ARG A 96 0.77 15.52 -4.29
CA ARG A 96 0.62 16.89 -4.80
C ARG A 96 -0.84 17.37 -4.76
N LYS A 97 -1.81 16.47 -4.98
CA LYS A 97 -3.24 16.82 -5.05
C LYS A 97 -3.98 16.58 -3.74
N HIS A 98 -3.60 15.53 -3.00
CA HIS A 98 -4.36 15.03 -1.85
C HIS A 98 -3.60 15.19 -0.52
N GLY A 99 -2.39 15.81 -0.57
CA GLY A 99 -1.67 16.26 0.61
C GLY A 99 -1.37 15.15 1.62
N GLU A 100 -1.78 15.39 2.85
CA GLU A 100 -1.41 14.58 4.02
C GLU A 100 -2.04 13.19 4.02
N VAL A 101 -3.21 13.00 3.39
CA VAL A 101 -3.90 11.69 3.38
C VAL A 101 -3.10 10.58 2.70
N VAL A 102 -2.11 10.92 1.88
CA VAL A 102 -1.17 9.98 1.25
C VAL A 102 0.20 9.95 1.92
N SER A 103 0.36 10.60 3.06
CA SER A 103 1.61 10.62 3.80
C SER A 103 1.60 9.59 4.92
N MET A 104 2.57 8.68 4.94
CA MET A 104 2.70 7.69 6.01
C MET A 104 2.90 8.31 7.41
N THR A 105 3.52 9.49 7.47
CA THR A 105 3.71 10.20 8.72
C THR A 105 2.39 10.65 9.33
N THR A 106 1.42 11.05 8.50
CA THR A 106 0.08 11.41 8.96
C THR A 106 -0.61 10.26 9.68
N TYR A 107 -0.51 9.03 9.14
CA TYR A 107 -1.08 7.84 9.79
C TYR A 107 -0.39 7.51 11.10
N ARG A 108 0.94 7.56 11.13
CA ARG A 108 1.71 7.37 12.35
C ARG A 108 1.29 8.38 13.43
N ASP A 109 1.23 9.65 13.08
CA ASP A 109 0.95 10.74 13.99
C ASP A 109 -0.54 10.75 14.44
N ALA A 110 -1.43 10.12 13.66
CA ALA A 110 -2.82 9.84 14.01
C ALA A 110 -3.00 8.54 14.82
N GLY A 111 -1.92 7.88 15.25
CA GLY A 111 -1.99 6.69 16.11
C GLY A 111 -2.31 5.38 15.38
N PHE A 112 -2.08 5.31 14.08
CA PHE A 112 -2.23 4.04 13.37
C PHE A 112 -1.15 3.04 13.78
N ILE A 113 -1.57 1.81 14.08
CA ILE A 113 -0.66 0.68 14.31
C ILE A 113 0.00 0.31 12.98
N ALA A 114 1.33 0.26 12.96
CA ALA A 114 2.09 -0.03 11.73
C ALA A 114 1.68 -1.36 11.07
N ALA A 115 1.34 -2.39 11.85
CA ALA A 115 0.86 -3.67 11.35
C ALA A 115 -0.52 -3.54 10.69
N ALA A 116 -1.43 -2.75 11.28
CA ALA A 116 -2.76 -2.49 10.73
C ALA A 116 -2.67 -1.76 9.40
N PHE A 117 -1.89 -0.69 9.34
CA PHE A 117 -1.73 0.10 8.12
C PHE A 117 -1.07 -0.71 7.00
N ARG A 118 -0.07 -1.54 7.32
CA ARG A 118 0.55 -2.46 6.36
C ARG A 118 -0.45 -3.47 5.81
N ASN A 119 -1.27 -4.06 6.67
CA ASN A 119 -2.32 -5.00 6.25
C ASN A 119 -3.34 -4.30 5.33
N PHE A 120 -3.78 -3.10 5.69
CA PHE A 120 -4.67 -2.30 4.85
C PHE A 120 -4.07 -2.04 3.46
N LEU A 121 -2.82 -1.56 3.40
CA LEU A 121 -2.13 -1.31 2.13
C LEU A 121 -1.96 -2.58 1.28
N ALA A 122 -1.71 -3.72 1.92
CA ALA A 122 -1.58 -4.99 1.20
C ALA A 122 -2.88 -5.38 0.49
N LEU A 123 -4.05 -5.03 1.06
CA LEU A 123 -5.35 -5.33 0.46
C LEU A 123 -5.83 -4.29 -0.56
N LEU A 124 -5.08 -3.21 -0.77
CA LEU A 124 -5.34 -2.26 -1.84
C LEU A 124 -4.83 -2.81 -3.18
N GLY A 125 -5.68 -3.55 -3.88
CA GLY A 125 -5.36 -4.13 -5.18
C GLY A 125 -4.84 -5.57 -5.15
N TRP A 126 -4.86 -6.22 -3.99
CA TRP A 126 -4.56 -7.63 -3.82
C TRP A 126 -5.55 -8.29 -2.85
N SER A 127 -5.85 -9.56 -3.05
CA SER A 127 -6.60 -10.38 -2.10
C SER A 127 -6.02 -11.79 -2.00
N ALA A 128 -6.07 -12.35 -0.80
CA ALA A 128 -5.90 -13.78 -0.62
C ALA A 128 -7.17 -14.51 -1.12
N SER A 129 -7.05 -15.82 -1.38
CA SER A 129 -8.19 -16.66 -1.79
C SER A 129 -9.26 -16.87 -0.71
N GLU A 130 -9.09 -16.28 0.47
CA GLU A 130 -9.95 -16.41 1.63
C GLU A 130 -10.73 -15.11 1.87
N GLU A 131 -11.96 -15.21 2.38
CA GLU A 131 -12.78 -14.08 2.83
C GLU A 131 -12.31 -13.54 4.20
N ARG A 132 -11.04 -13.26 4.33
CA ARG A 132 -10.41 -12.75 5.55
C ARG A 132 -9.66 -11.47 5.24
N GLU A 133 -9.67 -10.51 6.16
CA GLU A 133 -9.04 -9.21 5.97
C GLU A 133 -7.94 -8.87 6.97
N ILE A 134 -7.90 -9.56 8.12
CA ILE A 134 -6.87 -9.34 9.14
C ILE A 134 -5.80 -10.42 9.02
N TYR A 135 -4.58 -10.02 8.70
CA TYR A 135 -3.42 -10.89 8.50
C TYR A 135 -2.20 -10.37 9.25
N SER A 136 -1.51 -11.25 9.95
CA SER A 136 -0.17 -10.94 10.42
C SER A 136 0.81 -10.77 9.25
N LEU A 137 1.96 -10.13 9.48
CA LEU A 137 3.00 -9.99 8.45
C LEU A 137 3.44 -11.36 7.90
N ASN A 138 3.62 -12.34 8.77
CA ASN A 138 4.04 -13.70 8.36
C ASN A 138 2.98 -14.39 7.48
N GLU A 139 1.69 -14.12 7.73
CA GLU A 139 0.60 -14.65 6.89
C GLU A 139 0.59 -13.92 5.54
N LEU A 140 0.73 -12.58 5.52
CA LEU A 140 0.83 -11.82 4.28
C LEU A 140 1.97 -12.32 3.40
N VAL A 141 3.17 -12.49 3.98
CA VAL A 141 4.35 -13.00 3.25
C VAL A 141 4.11 -14.40 2.67
N ARG A 142 3.45 -15.30 3.42
CA ARG A 142 3.16 -16.66 2.95
C ARG A 142 2.05 -16.74 1.92
N LYS A 143 1.08 -15.81 1.98
CA LYS A 143 -0.12 -15.84 1.12
C LYS A 143 0.04 -14.97 -0.12
N PHE A 144 0.98 -14.03 -0.12
CA PHE A 144 1.19 -13.14 -1.25
C PHE A 144 1.55 -13.92 -2.51
N SER A 145 0.83 -13.63 -3.57
CA SER A 145 1.15 -14.11 -4.91
C SER A 145 0.78 -13.06 -5.94
N LEU A 146 1.41 -13.10 -7.10
CA LEU A 146 1.11 -12.16 -8.20
C LEU A 146 -0.28 -12.41 -8.78
N GLU A 147 -0.76 -13.65 -8.75
CA GLU A 147 -2.10 -14.04 -9.24
C GLU A 147 -3.22 -13.43 -8.39
N GLY A 148 -2.96 -13.12 -7.12
CA GLY A 148 -3.89 -12.44 -6.24
C GLY A 148 -4.03 -10.94 -6.50
N ILE A 149 -3.23 -10.37 -7.40
CA ILE A 149 -3.28 -8.95 -7.74
C ILE A 149 -4.48 -8.69 -8.67
N HIS A 150 -5.30 -7.72 -8.30
CA HIS A 150 -6.44 -7.32 -9.11
C HIS A 150 -6.01 -6.50 -10.32
N ARG A 151 -6.76 -6.63 -11.44
CA ARG A 151 -6.54 -5.80 -12.63
C ARG A 151 -7.22 -4.44 -12.54
N SER A 152 -8.23 -4.32 -11.69
CA SER A 152 -8.98 -3.08 -11.48
C SER A 152 -8.29 -2.17 -10.47
N ASN A 153 -8.38 -0.86 -10.72
CA ASN A 153 -7.85 0.13 -9.79
C ASN A 153 -8.57 0.09 -8.44
N ALA A 154 -7.80 0.18 -7.34
CA ALA A 154 -8.36 0.32 -6.02
C ALA A 154 -8.80 1.77 -5.78
N VAL A 155 -9.94 1.96 -5.12
CA VAL A 155 -10.39 3.29 -4.69
C VAL A 155 -10.04 3.45 -3.22
N PHE A 156 -9.33 4.52 -2.92
CA PHE A 156 -9.01 4.95 -1.56
C PHE A 156 -10.01 6.04 -1.17
N ASN A 157 -10.95 5.70 -0.30
CA ASN A 157 -12.03 6.58 0.08
C ASN A 157 -11.61 7.47 1.25
N PHE A 158 -11.85 8.77 1.13
CA PHE A 158 -11.69 9.76 2.19
C PHE A 158 -12.61 10.94 1.94
N HIS A 159 -12.91 11.69 3.00
CA HIS A 159 -13.77 12.87 2.94
C HIS A 159 -12.99 14.09 3.39
N GLU A 160 -12.66 14.96 2.44
CA GLU A 160 -11.98 16.21 2.74
C GLU A 160 -12.84 17.07 3.68
N GLY A 161 -12.21 17.58 4.76
CA GLY A 161 -12.89 18.42 5.75
C GLY A 161 -13.69 17.68 6.83
N ASP A 162 -13.79 16.35 6.77
CA ASP A 162 -14.38 15.55 7.85
C ASP A 162 -13.26 14.95 8.73
N PRO A 163 -13.07 15.45 9.97
CA PRO A 163 -12.00 14.95 10.84
C PRO A 163 -12.21 13.52 11.32
N LYS A 164 -13.42 12.94 11.15
CA LYS A 164 -13.70 11.54 11.50
C LYS A 164 -13.48 10.59 10.31
N ARG A 165 -13.59 11.10 9.08
CA ARG A 165 -13.48 10.33 7.84
C ARG A 165 -12.38 10.90 6.93
N TRP A 166 -11.31 11.39 7.55
CA TRP A 166 -10.15 11.96 6.84
C TRP A 166 -9.36 10.92 6.03
N THR A 167 -9.59 9.63 6.29
CA THR A 167 -9.00 8.50 5.57
C THR A 167 -10.06 7.44 5.27
N ASP A 168 -9.65 6.34 4.64
CA ASP A 168 -10.52 5.23 4.27
C ASP A 168 -11.17 4.57 5.50
N ASP A 169 -12.49 4.40 5.47
CA ASP A 169 -13.25 3.79 6.57
C ASP A 169 -12.75 2.38 6.90
N LYS A 170 -12.31 1.62 5.88
CA LYS A 170 -11.70 0.30 6.07
C LYS A 170 -10.36 0.38 6.80
N ALA A 171 -9.57 1.42 6.53
CA ALA A 171 -8.31 1.64 7.26
C ALA A 171 -8.58 1.93 8.74
N LEU A 172 -9.57 2.76 9.04
CA LEU A 172 -9.99 3.08 10.42
C LEU A 172 -10.49 1.83 11.15
N TRP A 173 -11.39 1.08 10.51
CA TRP A 173 -11.91 -0.18 11.06
C TRP A 173 -10.77 -1.18 11.34
N MET A 174 -9.89 -1.39 10.39
CA MET A 174 -8.77 -2.32 10.54
C MET A 174 -7.84 -1.91 11.67
N ASN A 175 -7.54 -0.62 11.80
CA ASN A 175 -6.72 -0.12 12.91
C ASN A 175 -7.39 -0.38 14.26
N ALA A 176 -8.70 -0.16 14.37
CA ALA A 176 -9.47 -0.46 15.58
C ALA A 176 -9.43 -1.96 15.92
N GLU A 177 -9.55 -2.86 14.93
CA GLU A 177 -9.44 -4.31 15.13
C GLU A 177 -8.06 -4.72 15.68
N TYR A 178 -6.99 -4.16 15.10
CA TYR A 178 -5.63 -4.43 15.59
C TYR A 178 -5.43 -3.94 17.03
N ILE A 179 -5.94 -2.75 17.38
CA ILE A 179 -5.87 -2.22 18.76
C ILE A 179 -6.68 -3.10 19.70
N ARG A 180 -7.89 -3.51 19.30
CA ARG A 180 -8.80 -4.32 20.12
C ARG A 180 -8.23 -5.70 20.44
N THR A 181 -7.57 -6.32 19.48
CA THR A 181 -7.03 -7.68 19.60
C THR A 181 -5.58 -7.72 20.09
N MET A 182 -4.91 -6.57 20.20
CA MET A 182 -3.51 -6.48 20.63
C MET A 182 -3.37 -6.95 22.09
N PRO A 183 -2.37 -7.79 22.40
CA PRO A 183 -2.05 -8.13 23.78
C PRO A 183 -1.82 -6.87 24.62
N LEU A 184 -2.31 -6.88 25.86
CA LEU A 184 -2.27 -5.69 26.72
C LEU A 184 -0.84 -5.22 27.00
N ASN A 185 0.10 -6.14 27.11
CA ASN A 185 1.51 -5.81 27.30
C ASN A 185 2.14 -5.06 26.11
N ASP A 186 1.64 -5.31 24.91
CA ASP A 186 2.10 -4.62 23.69
C ASP A 186 1.38 -3.29 23.49
N LEU A 187 0.12 -3.19 23.89
CA LEU A 187 -0.69 -1.99 23.82
C LEU A 187 -0.24 -0.93 24.82
N LEU A 188 0.08 -1.32 26.06
CA LEU A 188 0.39 -0.40 27.14
C LEU A 188 1.50 0.61 26.82
N PRO A 189 2.66 0.19 26.24
CA PRO A 189 3.70 1.14 25.85
C PRO A 189 3.24 2.18 24.83
N LEU A 190 2.39 1.79 23.89
CA LEU A 190 1.84 2.68 22.87
C LEU A 190 0.90 3.71 23.49
N VAL A 191 -0.04 3.27 24.32
CA VAL A 191 -0.95 4.17 25.04
C VAL A 191 -0.17 5.13 25.96
N LYS A 192 0.87 4.63 26.64
CA LYS A 192 1.73 5.45 27.49
C LYS A 192 2.46 6.53 26.68
N ALA A 193 2.96 6.20 25.50
CA ALA A 193 3.63 7.14 24.62
C ALA A 193 2.67 8.25 24.15
N GLU A 194 1.45 7.89 23.75
CA GLU A 194 0.42 8.83 23.31
C GLU A 194 -0.04 9.76 24.46
N LEU A 195 -0.29 9.20 25.63
CA LEU A 195 -0.66 10.01 26.81
C LEU A 195 0.45 10.99 27.22
N LYS A 196 1.72 10.57 27.11
CA LYS A 196 2.86 11.48 27.37
C LYS A 196 2.94 12.58 26.31
N SER A 197 2.79 12.25 25.04
CA SER A 197 2.78 13.21 23.94
C SER A 197 1.66 14.25 24.12
N ALA A 198 0.48 13.79 24.50
CA ALA A 198 -0.68 14.64 24.79
C ALA A 198 -0.60 15.39 26.14
N LYS A 199 0.46 15.20 26.95
CA LYS A 199 0.61 15.74 28.31
C LYS A 199 -0.52 15.31 29.28
N LEU A 200 -1.08 14.15 29.02
CA LEU A 200 -2.14 13.55 29.85
C LEU A 200 -1.62 12.43 30.76
N TRP A 201 -0.34 12.05 30.61
CA TRP A 201 0.27 11.05 31.48
C TRP A 201 0.35 11.54 32.91
N ARG A 202 -0.06 10.68 33.87
CA ARG A 202 0.03 10.92 35.31
C ARG A 202 0.97 9.90 35.94
N GLU A 203 1.78 10.32 36.89
CA GLU A 203 2.69 9.43 37.61
C GLU A 203 1.96 8.31 38.39
N GLU A 204 0.70 8.57 38.79
CA GLU A 204 -0.18 7.57 39.43
C GLU A 204 -0.43 6.33 38.56
N TYR A 205 -0.18 6.42 37.25
CA TYR A 205 -0.29 5.29 36.31
C TYR A 205 0.95 4.39 36.31
N ASP A 206 2.04 4.80 36.97
CA ASP A 206 3.27 4.05 37.22
C ASP A 206 3.41 3.73 38.73
N PRO A 207 4.17 2.73 39.17
CA PRO A 207 5.40 2.21 38.54
C PRO A 207 5.20 1.10 37.52
N ASP A 208 4.10 0.38 37.50
CA ASP A 208 3.94 -0.83 36.69
C ASP A 208 2.82 -0.71 35.63
N GLY A 209 2.22 0.45 35.47
CA GLY A 209 1.07 0.65 34.56
C GLY A 209 -0.19 -0.13 34.98
N ARG A 210 -0.23 -0.74 36.17
CA ARG A 210 -1.33 -1.62 36.65
C ARG A 210 -2.68 -0.92 36.68
N ALA A 211 -2.73 0.32 37.13
CA ALA A 211 -3.97 1.08 37.19
C ALA A 211 -4.53 1.35 35.78
N LEU A 212 -3.66 1.68 34.84
CA LEU A 212 -4.05 1.86 33.44
C LEU A 212 -4.45 0.54 32.79
N MET A 213 -3.71 -0.55 33.07
CA MET A 213 -4.05 -1.89 32.61
C MET A 213 -5.43 -2.34 33.12
N THR A 214 -5.74 -2.11 34.36
CA THR A 214 -7.05 -2.45 34.97
C THR A 214 -8.16 -1.64 34.30
N SER A 215 -7.96 -0.34 34.06
CA SER A 215 -8.92 0.52 33.40
C SER A 215 -9.18 0.06 31.95
N ILE A 216 -8.14 -0.17 31.18
CA ILE A 216 -8.27 -0.63 29.78
C ILE A 216 -8.94 -2.02 29.72
N SER A 217 -8.59 -2.93 30.64
CA SER A 217 -9.18 -4.26 30.71
C SER A 217 -10.66 -4.21 31.07
N SER A 218 -11.04 -3.36 32.02
CA SER A 218 -12.45 -3.19 32.42
C SER A 218 -13.30 -2.57 31.31
N THR A 219 -12.77 -1.58 30.60
CA THR A 219 -13.45 -0.97 29.46
C THR A 219 -13.68 -1.99 28.33
N ARG A 220 -12.65 -2.80 28.01
CA ARG A 220 -12.78 -3.88 27.01
C ARG A 220 -13.81 -4.95 27.41
N ALA A 221 -13.85 -5.32 28.68
CA ALA A 221 -14.83 -6.27 29.19
C ALA A 221 -16.25 -5.72 29.11
N GLN A 222 -16.45 -4.45 29.46
CA GLN A 222 -17.74 -3.78 29.39
C GLN A 222 -18.24 -3.62 27.93
N GLU A 223 -17.36 -3.30 27.00
CA GLU A 223 -17.71 -3.24 25.56
C GLU A 223 -18.11 -4.62 25.01
N PHE A 224 -17.45 -5.69 25.47
CA PHE A 224 -17.78 -7.06 25.10
C PHE A 224 -19.12 -7.54 25.68
N GLU A 225 -19.40 -7.19 26.97
CA GLU A 225 -20.64 -7.54 27.65
C GLU A 225 -21.85 -6.69 27.18
N ALA A 226 -21.59 -5.42 26.81
CA ALA A 226 -22.66 -4.51 26.35
C ALA A 226 -23.15 -4.84 24.95
N GLY A 227 -22.52 -5.78 24.22
CA GLY A 227 -22.92 -6.13 22.86
C GLY A 227 -22.95 -4.94 21.92
N THR A 228 -22.11 -3.94 22.19
CA THR A 228 -22.05 -2.75 21.36
C THR A 228 -21.62 -3.20 19.97
N GLU A 229 -22.56 -3.34 19.07
CA GLU A 229 -22.35 -3.40 17.63
C GLU A 229 -21.58 -2.14 17.22
N ILE A 230 -20.28 -2.23 17.26
CA ILE A 230 -19.43 -1.26 16.58
C ILE A 230 -19.69 -1.55 15.10
N GLY A 231 -20.35 -0.62 14.48
CA GLY A 231 -20.93 -0.59 13.16
C GLY A 231 -20.52 -1.74 12.23
N ASP A 232 -21.51 -2.40 11.69
CA ASP A 232 -21.38 -3.42 10.69
C ASP A 232 -20.28 -3.05 9.67
N ARG A 233 -19.54 -4.05 9.30
CA ARG A 233 -18.58 -4.04 8.20
C ARG A 233 -19.16 -3.21 7.05
N PRO A 234 -18.51 -2.15 6.56
CA PRO A 234 -19.00 -1.50 5.36
C PRO A 234 -19.12 -2.55 4.28
N GLU A 235 -20.35 -2.74 3.76
CA GLU A 235 -20.65 -3.71 2.72
C GLU A 235 -19.63 -3.55 1.61
N SER A 236 -19.02 -4.65 1.20
CA SER A 236 -18.10 -4.70 0.09
C SER A 236 -18.80 -4.18 -1.15
N ILE A 237 -18.48 -2.95 -1.54
CA ILE A 237 -18.92 -2.41 -2.81
C ILE A 237 -18.16 -3.20 -3.89
N ALA A 238 -18.93 -4.06 -4.57
CA ALA A 238 -18.50 -4.82 -5.74
C ALA A 238 -18.09 -3.91 -6.91
#